data_169a77aa9a11088354b9e080e71c686a
#
_entry.id   169a77aa9a11088354b9e080e71c686a
#
_cell.length_a   1.000
_cell.length_b   1.000
_cell.length_c   1.000
_cell.angle_alpha   90.00
_cell.angle_beta   90.00
_cell.angle_gamma   90.00
#
_symmetry.space_group_name_H-M   'P 1'
#
loop_
_entity.id
_entity.type
_entity.pdbx_description
1 polymer ?
#
loop_
_entity_poly.entity_id
_entity_poly.type
_entity_poly.pdbx_seq_one_letter_code
_entity_poly.pdbx_strand_id
1 'polypeptide(L)'
;RGEGRDIVPYMRSPEHQPVMTHPHAILNLGQNAYAKTAAALVALREVVLGAERFDMAFKEYINRWKYKHPTPEDFFRTIEDAAGEDLAWFWRGWFYTTAQLDQSVDSVHTLDSLDRYYNRIFLVNRKEMVMPVEMEITYEDGSKERRKLPVEIWLQGNVFIAPVWSEKKIVGVELDPDKKLPDVNLSNNKLFDPKYKPKEKSDSDESP
;
A
#
# COMPACT_ATOMS: atom_id res chain seq x y z
N ARG A 1 -14.83 -7.68 -8.89
CA ARG A 1 -13.50 -7.04 -8.91
C ARG A 1 -12.80 -7.53 -7.67
N GLY A 2 -11.69 -8.29 -7.82
CA GLY A 2 -10.90 -8.73 -6.68
C GLY A 2 -10.28 -7.50 -6.00
N GLU A 3 -10.60 -7.30 -4.74
CA GLU A 3 -9.92 -6.31 -3.91
C GLU A 3 -8.49 -6.80 -3.66
N GLY A 4 -7.51 -5.89 -3.52
CA GLY A 4 -6.12 -6.28 -3.23
C GLY A 4 -6.00 -7.19 -2.00
N ARG A 5 -6.97 -7.13 -1.09
CA ARG A 5 -7.06 -7.95 0.13
C ARG A 5 -7.52 -9.39 -0.09
N ASP A 6 -8.14 -9.71 -1.20
CA ASP A 6 -8.63 -11.09 -1.50
C ASP A 6 -7.48 -12.10 -1.56
N ILE A 7 -6.25 -11.64 -1.81
CA ILE A 7 -5.05 -12.50 -1.85
C ILE A 7 -4.47 -12.82 -0.47
N VAL A 8 -4.86 -12.12 0.59
CA VAL A 8 -4.31 -12.28 1.96
C VAL A 8 -4.38 -13.72 2.48
N PRO A 9 -5.51 -14.47 2.31
CA PRO A 9 -5.56 -15.87 2.75
C PRO A 9 -4.47 -16.72 2.10
N TYR A 10 -4.22 -16.52 0.79
CA TYR A 10 -3.14 -17.23 0.11
C TYR A 10 -1.75 -16.78 0.61
N MET A 11 -1.52 -15.49 0.80
CA MET A 11 -0.24 -14.99 1.32
C MET A 11 0.10 -15.51 2.72
N ARG A 12 -0.90 -15.91 3.49
CA ARG A 12 -0.73 -16.55 4.81
C ARG A 12 -0.66 -18.07 4.75
N SER A 13 -0.98 -18.66 3.61
CA SER A 13 -1.01 -20.12 3.42
C SER A 13 0.40 -20.70 3.40
N PRO A 14 0.61 -21.93 3.88
CA PRO A 14 1.85 -22.68 3.66
C PRO A 14 2.12 -22.99 2.18
N GLU A 15 1.12 -22.88 1.30
CA GLU A 15 1.26 -23.02 -0.15
C GLU A 15 1.76 -21.74 -0.82
N HIS A 16 1.95 -20.64 -0.07
CA HIS A 16 2.42 -19.38 -0.62
C HIS A 16 3.82 -19.52 -1.20
N GLN A 17 3.95 -19.22 -2.50
CA GLN A 17 5.19 -19.33 -3.26
C GLN A 17 5.48 -18.02 -4.01
N PRO A 18 6.76 -17.77 -4.39
CA PRO A 18 7.07 -16.71 -5.35
C PRO A 18 6.30 -16.90 -6.66
N VAL A 19 5.86 -15.82 -7.30
CA VAL A 19 5.21 -15.91 -8.63
C VAL A 19 6.16 -16.55 -9.64
N MET A 20 7.47 -16.29 -9.51
CA MET A 20 8.53 -16.83 -10.39
C MET A 20 8.90 -18.29 -10.09
N THR A 21 8.05 -19.02 -9.37
CA THR A 21 8.24 -20.47 -9.16
C THR A 21 8.12 -21.22 -10.49
N HIS A 22 9.01 -22.20 -10.71
CA HIS A 22 8.97 -23.03 -11.91
C HIS A 22 7.59 -23.70 -12.07
N PRO A 23 6.99 -23.70 -13.27
CA PRO A 23 5.59 -24.15 -13.48
C PRO A 23 5.26 -25.54 -12.91
N HIS A 24 6.19 -26.50 -13.02
CA HIS A 24 6.01 -27.86 -12.46
C HIS A 24 6.07 -27.94 -10.93
N ALA A 25 6.52 -26.88 -10.24
CA ALA A 25 6.64 -26.82 -8.79
C ALA A 25 5.58 -25.94 -8.13
N ILE A 26 4.65 -25.35 -8.89
CA ILE A 26 3.59 -24.53 -8.36
C ILE A 26 2.54 -25.41 -7.67
N LEU A 27 2.32 -25.16 -6.37
CA LEU A 27 1.33 -25.88 -5.56
C LEU A 27 -0.09 -25.42 -5.84
N ASN A 28 -0.30 -24.12 -6.03
CA ASN A 28 -1.60 -23.53 -6.28
C ASN A 28 -1.53 -22.53 -7.44
N LEU A 29 -1.71 -23.04 -8.65
CA LEU A 29 -1.56 -22.27 -9.88
C LEU A 29 -2.50 -21.06 -9.94
N GLY A 30 -3.77 -21.24 -9.56
CA GLY A 30 -4.78 -20.18 -9.58
C GLY A 30 -4.42 -19.02 -8.67
N GLN A 31 -3.98 -19.31 -7.45
CA GLN A 31 -3.60 -18.27 -6.49
C GLN A 31 -2.24 -17.65 -6.82
N ASN A 32 -1.27 -18.45 -7.21
CA ASN A 32 0.08 -17.96 -7.46
C ASN A 32 0.18 -17.17 -8.77
N ALA A 33 -0.10 -17.82 -9.90
CA ALA A 33 0.14 -17.22 -11.22
C ALA A 33 -0.91 -16.18 -11.62
N TYR A 34 -2.16 -16.31 -11.14
CA TYR A 34 -3.24 -15.41 -11.53
C TYR A 34 -3.58 -14.41 -10.42
N ALA A 35 -4.04 -14.88 -9.26
CA ALA A 35 -4.58 -13.98 -8.24
C ALA A 35 -3.50 -13.07 -7.62
N LYS A 36 -2.34 -13.63 -7.25
CA LYS A 36 -1.22 -12.85 -6.69
C LYS A 36 -0.66 -11.87 -7.71
N THR A 37 -0.50 -12.30 -8.96
CA THR A 37 -0.03 -11.43 -10.05
C THR A 37 -1.03 -10.29 -10.31
N ALA A 38 -2.33 -10.59 -10.37
CA ALA A 38 -3.36 -9.57 -10.54
C ALA A 38 -3.36 -8.56 -9.38
N ALA A 39 -3.27 -9.03 -8.14
CA ALA A 39 -3.18 -8.15 -6.96
C ALA A 39 -1.93 -7.26 -7.01
N ALA A 40 -0.78 -7.80 -7.43
CA ALA A 40 0.44 -7.04 -7.64
C ALA A 40 0.25 -5.92 -8.67
N LEU A 41 -0.29 -6.23 -9.84
CA LEU A 41 -0.48 -5.23 -10.90
C LEU A 41 -1.52 -4.17 -10.53
N VAL A 42 -2.56 -4.54 -9.78
CA VAL A 42 -3.52 -3.56 -9.23
C VAL A 42 -2.83 -2.65 -8.21
N ALA A 43 -2.02 -3.19 -7.30
CA ALA A 43 -1.26 -2.39 -6.34
C ALA A 43 -0.26 -1.46 -7.05
N LEU A 44 0.43 -1.94 -8.09
CA LEU A 44 1.33 -1.13 -8.90
C LEU A 44 0.59 0.04 -9.56
N ARG A 45 -0.60 -0.23 -10.11
CA ARG A 45 -1.45 0.75 -10.77
C ARG A 45 -2.04 1.77 -9.81
N GLU A 46 -2.64 1.30 -8.69
CA GLU A 46 -3.45 2.16 -7.82
C GLU A 46 -2.63 2.87 -6.72
N VAL A 47 -1.53 2.26 -6.29
CA VAL A 47 -0.77 2.76 -5.14
C VAL A 47 0.60 3.28 -5.54
N VAL A 48 1.33 2.60 -6.42
CA VAL A 48 2.72 2.96 -6.74
C VAL A 48 2.77 4.02 -7.85
N LEU A 49 2.40 3.65 -9.08
CA LEU A 49 2.55 4.51 -10.25
C LEU A 49 1.41 5.51 -10.46
N GLY A 50 0.20 5.16 -10.00
CA GLY A 50 -1.03 5.82 -10.42
C GLY A 50 -1.53 5.30 -11.77
N ALA A 51 -2.86 5.40 -11.98
CA ALA A 51 -3.54 4.79 -13.12
C ALA A 51 -3.00 5.28 -14.47
N GLU A 52 -2.77 6.58 -14.62
CA GLU A 52 -2.33 7.17 -15.89
C GLU A 52 -0.95 6.65 -16.32
N ARG A 53 0.04 6.67 -15.44
CA ARG A 53 1.40 6.19 -15.73
C ARG A 53 1.44 4.69 -15.97
N PHE A 54 0.74 3.92 -15.15
CA PHE A 54 0.66 2.47 -15.32
C PHE A 54 0.00 2.10 -16.65
N ASP A 55 -1.17 2.69 -16.96
CA ASP A 55 -1.92 2.36 -18.18
C ASP A 55 -1.12 2.72 -19.45
N MET A 56 -0.38 3.82 -19.42
CA MET A 56 0.55 4.21 -20.49
C MET A 56 1.69 3.16 -20.64
N ALA A 57 2.34 2.80 -19.54
CA ALA A 57 3.44 1.84 -19.55
C ALA A 57 2.98 0.44 -19.99
N PHE A 58 1.80 0.02 -19.52
CA PHE A 58 1.22 -1.27 -19.92
C PHE A 58 0.82 -1.29 -21.41
N LYS A 59 0.29 -0.19 -21.93
CA LYS A 59 0.03 -0.04 -23.37
C LYS A 59 1.31 -0.12 -24.20
N GLU A 60 2.40 0.49 -23.73
CA GLU A 60 3.72 0.39 -24.36
C GLU A 60 4.21 -1.05 -24.37
N TYR A 61 4.07 -1.79 -23.25
CA TYR A 61 4.40 -3.20 -23.21
C TYR A 61 3.64 -4.00 -24.27
N ILE A 62 2.31 -3.83 -24.37
CA ILE A 62 1.49 -4.52 -25.37
C ILE A 62 1.95 -4.17 -26.79
N ASN A 63 2.22 -2.89 -27.10
CA ASN A 63 2.66 -2.45 -28.41
C ASN A 63 4.01 -3.05 -28.79
N ARG A 64 4.96 -3.09 -27.87
CA ARG A 64 6.33 -3.60 -28.08
C ARG A 64 6.37 -5.11 -28.26
N TRP A 65 5.54 -5.83 -27.49
CA TRP A 65 5.65 -7.27 -27.35
C TRP A 65 4.52 -8.10 -28.00
N LYS A 66 3.45 -7.46 -28.50
CA LYS A 66 2.41 -8.19 -29.25
C LYS A 66 3.00 -9.04 -30.38
N TYR A 67 2.51 -10.27 -30.47
CA TYR A 67 2.99 -11.29 -31.43
C TYR A 67 4.46 -11.73 -31.24
N LYS A 68 5.06 -11.44 -30.09
CA LYS A 68 6.39 -11.92 -29.70
C LYS A 68 6.29 -12.80 -28.45
N HIS A 69 7.41 -13.30 -27.97
CA HIS A 69 7.49 -14.15 -26.78
C HIS A 69 8.34 -13.47 -25.69
N PRO A 70 7.77 -12.48 -24.97
CA PRO A 70 8.49 -11.78 -23.91
C PRO A 70 8.75 -12.71 -22.73
N THR A 71 9.86 -12.47 -22.05
CA THR A 71 10.13 -12.99 -20.72
C THR A 71 9.51 -12.09 -19.64
N PRO A 72 9.43 -12.55 -18.38
CA PRO A 72 9.02 -11.66 -17.29
C PRO A 72 9.90 -10.43 -17.15
N GLU A 73 11.21 -10.57 -17.36
CA GLU A 73 12.17 -9.45 -17.33
C GLU A 73 11.90 -8.40 -18.42
N ASP A 74 11.43 -8.82 -19.58
CA ASP A 74 11.01 -7.91 -20.65
C ASP A 74 9.80 -7.07 -20.23
N PHE A 75 8.87 -7.68 -19.49
CA PHE A 75 7.75 -6.96 -18.89
C PHE A 75 8.24 -5.94 -17.87
N PHE A 76 9.05 -6.36 -16.90
CA PHE A 76 9.53 -5.49 -15.81
C PHE A 76 10.28 -4.28 -16.36
N ARG A 77 11.27 -4.50 -17.24
CA ARG A 77 12.04 -3.43 -17.87
C ARG A 77 11.16 -2.50 -18.68
N THR A 78 10.20 -3.04 -19.45
CA THR A 78 9.32 -2.18 -20.26
C THR A 78 8.45 -1.28 -19.39
N ILE A 79 7.95 -1.77 -18.27
CA ILE A 79 7.17 -0.95 -17.32
C ILE A 79 8.06 0.11 -16.68
N GLU A 80 9.27 -0.25 -16.22
CA GLU A 80 10.22 0.69 -15.62
C GLU A 80 10.64 1.79 -16.61
N ASP A 81 11.04 1.40 -17.84
CA ASP A 81 11.43 2.34 -18.90
C ASP A 81 10.31 3.33 -19.23
N ALA A 82 9.09 2.82 -19.42
CA ALA A 82 7.96 3.64 -19.83
C ALA A 82 7.43 4.51 -18.67
N ALA A 83 7.46 4.00 -17.44
CA ALA A 83 7.04 4.76 -16.25
C ALA A 83 8.12 5.73 -15.75
N GLY A 84 9.40 5.53 -16.16
CA GLY A 84 10.54 6.33 -15.70
C GLY A 84 10.81 6.16 -14.20
N GLU A 85 10.67 4.94 -13.65
CA GLU A 85 10.81 4.66 -12.23
C GLU A 85 11.47 3.30 -12.00
N ASP A 86 12.41 3.22 -11.05
CA ASP A 86 13.00 1.96 -10.62
C ASP A 86 12.02 1.21 -9.71
N LEU A 87 11.60 0.04 -10.16
CA LEU A 87 10.63 -0.83 -9.48
C LEU A 87 11.26 -2.14 -9.00
N ALA A 88 12.59 -2.25 -8.95
CA ALA A 88 13.28 -3.47 -8.54
C ALA A 88 12.83 -3.97 -7.16
N TRP A 89 12.59 -3.04 -6.21
CA TRP A 89 12.03 -3.35 -4.89
C TRP A 89 10.65 -3.98 -4.96
N PHE A 90 9.80 -3.50 -5.88
CA PHE A 90 8.44 -3.99 -6.08
C PHE A 90 8.45 -5.40 -6.69
N TRP A 91 9.20 -5.60 -7.78
CA TRP A 91 9.32 -6.92 -8.41
C TRP A 91 9.87 -7.96 -7.46
N ARG A 92 10.90 -7.60 -6.69
CA ARG A 92 11.47 -8.49 -5.67
C ARG A 92 10.42 -8.93 -4.65
N GLY A 93 9.68 -8.01 -4.05
CA GLY A 93 8.69 -8.31 -3.03
C GLY A 93 7.54 -9.18 -3.55
N TRP A 94 6.99 -8.79 -4.70
CA TRP A 94 5.79 -9.44 -5.24
C TRP A 94 6.06 -10.71 -6.03
N PHE A 95 7.11 -10.75 -6.83
CA PHE A 95 7.33 -11.81 -7.81
C PHE A 95 8.38 -12.83 -7.39
N TYR A 96 9.45 -12.40 -6.71
CA TYR A 96 10.60 -13.26 -6.42
C TYR A 96 10.62 -13.80 -5.00
N THR A 97 9.76 -13.34 -4.09
CA THR A 97 9.74 -13.77 -2.69
C THR A 97 8.35 -14.15 -2.21
N THR A 98 8.29 -14.66 -0.97
CA THR A 98 7.06 -14.88 -0.20
C THR A 98 6.84 -13.78 0.85
N ALA A 99 7.41 -12.60 0.63
CA ALA A 99 7.26 -11.45 1.51
C ALA A 99 5.78 -11.11 1.73
N GLN A 100 5.45 -10.70 2.95
CA GLN A 100 4.11 -10.26 3.35
C GLN A 100 4.16 -8.79 3.74
N LEU A 101 3.06 -8.07 3.53
CA LEU A 101 2.89 -6.69 3.94
C LEU A 101 2.19 -6.64 5.31
N ASP A 102 2.75 -5.88 6.25
CA ASP A 102 2.15 -5.56 7.55
C ASP A 102 2.65 -4.18 7.97
N GLN A 103 1.93 -3.14 7.56
CA GLN A 103 2.23 -1.75 7.94
C GLN A 103 1.35 -1.35 9.12
N SER A 104 1.93 -0.67 10.10
CA SER A 104 1.21 -0.29 11.32
C SER A 104 1.45 1.15 11.74
N VAL A 105 0.46 1.73 12.41
CA VAL A 105 0.63 2.93 13.24
C VAL A 105 0.92 2.47 14.66
N ASP A 106 2.16 2.67 15.12
CA ASP A 106 2.57 2.25 16.46
C ASP A 106 2.13 3.25 17.52
N SER A 107 2.43 4.53 17.31
CA SER A 107 2.08 5.59 18.24
C SER A 107 2.02 6.96 17.57
N VAL A 108 1.36 7.92 18.22
CA VAL A 108 1.35 9.34 17.88
C VAL A 108 1.79 10.13 19.10
N HIS A 109 2.91 10.84 18.99
CA HIS A 109 3.42 11.71 20.04
C HIS A 109 3.23 13.17 19.64
N THR A 110 2.44 13.89 20.43
CA THR A 110 2.12 15.29 20.21
C THR A 110 2.86 16.17 21.20
N LEU A 111 3.55 17.18 20.69
CA LEU A 111 4.13 18.27 21.48
C LEU A 111 3.28 19.52 21.20
N ASP A 112 2.77 20.11 22.26
CA ASP A 112 2.04 21.38 22.22
C ASP A 112 3.05 22.54 22.15
N SER A 113 2.90 23.44 21.19
CA SER A 113 3.78 24.58 20.98
C SER A 113 2.97 25.84 20.65
N LEU A 114 2.73 26.65 21.64
CA LEU A 114 2.00 27.96 21.60
C LEU A 114 0.71 27.95 20.78
N ASP A 115 0.79 27.91 19.46
CA ASP A 115 -0.38 27.97 18.55
C ASP A 115 -0.49 26.77 17.62
N ARG A 116 0.39 25.75 17.77
CA ARG A 116 0.45 24.59 16.87
C ARG A 116 0.83 23.32 17.62
N TYR A 117 0.45 22.19 17.03
CA TYR A 117 0.88 20.88 17.46
C TYR A 117 1.98 20.35 16.55
N TYR A 118 3.08 19.91 17.15
CA TYR A 118 4.08 19.10 16.45
C TYR A 118 3.85 17.63 16.78
N ASN A 119 3.42 16.88 15.76
CA ASN A 119 3.10 15.48 15.92
C ASN A 119 4.18 14.62 15.26
N ARG A 120 4.57 13.55 15.93
CA ARG A 120 5.41 12.49 15.41
C ARG A 120 4.57 11.22 15.34
N ILE A 121 4.24 10.80 14.12
CA ILE A 121 3.49 9.57 13.86
C ILE A 121 4.52 8.46 13.61
N PHE A 122 4.55 7.46 14.46
CA PHE A 122 5.46 6.32 14.35
C PHE A 122 4.81 5.25 13.49
N LEU A 123 5.40 5.02 12.32
CA LEU A 123 5.00 4.00 11.36
C LEU A 123 5.99 2.85 11.42
N VAL A 124 5.48 1.62 11.40
CA VAL A 124 6.32 0.42 11.44
C VAL A 124 5.91 -0.53 10.32
N ASN A 125 6.89 -0.97 9.53
CA ASN A 125 6.73 -2.10 8.63
C ASN A 125 7.16 -3.38 9.36
N ARG A 126 6.21 -4.24 9.67
CA ARG A 126 6.42 -5.41 10.56
C ARG A 126 6.81 -6.68 9.83
N LYS A 127 6.75 -6.63 8.49
CA LYS A 127 7.08 -7.76 7.60
C LYS A 127 8.05 -7.31 6.50
N GLU A 128 8.37 -8.23 5.59
CA GLU A 128 9.47 -8.04 4.63
C GLU A 128 9.06 -7.25 3.39
N MET A 129 7.77 -7.20 3.04
CA MET A 129 7.31 -6.46 1.88
C MET A 129 7.25 -4.97 2.21
N VAL A 130 7.86 -4.16 1.35
CA VAL A 130 7.80 -2.70 1.44
C VAL A 130 6.80 -2.16 0.42
N MET A 131 6.01 -1.16 0.83
CA MET A 131 5.07 -0.44 -0.04
C MET A 131 5.02 1.02 0.40
N PRO A 132 4.64 1.96 -0.49
CA PRO A 132 4.29 3.31 -0.09
C PRO A 132 3.21 3.28 1.00
N VAL A 133 3.18 4.32 1.84
CA VAL A 133 2.16 4.45 2.88
C VAL A 133 1.17 5.54 2.48
N GLU A 134 -0.10 5.17 2.33
CA GLU A 134 -1.20 6.12 2.29
C GLU A 134 -1.84 6.17 3.68
N MET A 135 -1.92 7.35 4.28
CA MET A 135 -2.54 7.53 5.60
C MET A 135 -3.59 8.63 5.59
N GLU A 136 -4.64 8.41 6.37
CA GLU A 136 -5.66 9.41 6.68
C GLU A 136 -5.52 9.83 8.13
N ILE A 137 -5.31 11.12 8.35
CA ILE A 137 -5.20 11.75 9.67
C ILE A 137 -6.54 12.36 10.01
N THR A 138 -7.08 12.07 11.20
CA THR A 138 -8.32 12.65 11.71
C THR A 138 -7.99 13.62 12.84
N TYR A 139 -8.55 14.81 12.77
CA TYR A 139 -8.40 15.86 13.76
C TYR A 139 -9.58 15.93 14.72
N GLU A 140 -9.40 16.61 15.87
CA GLU A 140 -10.40 16.71 16.96
C GLU A 140 -11.74 17.34 16.53
N ASP A 141 -11.75 18.19 15.50
CA ASP A 141 -12.96 18.76 14.92
C ASP A 141 -13.68 17.84 13.92
N GLY A 142 -13.09 16.67 13.63
CA GLY A 142 -13.60 15.69 12.67
C GLY A 142 -13.10 15.91 11.25
N SER A 143 -12.33 16.97 10.99
CA SER A 143 -11.70 17.15 9.68
C SER A 143 -10.64 16.07 9.43
N LYS A 144 -10.40 15.76 8.14
CA LYS A 144 -9.48 14.71 7.72
C LYS A 144 -8.47 15.23 6.71
N GLU A 145 -7.26 14.73 6.78
CA GLU A 145 -6.19 15.00 5.84
C GLU A 145 -5.60 13.68 5.34
N ARG A 146 -5.37 13.56 4.03
CA ARG A 146 -4.68 12.40 3.45
C ARG A 146 -3.25 12.75 3.10
N ARG A 147 -2.33 11.85 3.42
CA ARG A 147 -0.93 11.93 3.06
C ARG A 147 -0.46 10.64 2.44
N LYS A 148 0.40 10.78 1.42
CA LYS A 148 1.12 9.66 0.81
C LYS A 148 2.61 9.83 1.10
N LEU A 149 3.22 8.79 1.63
CA LEU A 149 4.65 8.70 1.88
C LEU A 149 5.24 7.70 0.88
N PRO A 150 6.38 8.02 0.25
CA PRO A 150 7.00 7.15 -0.74
C PRO A 150 7.63 5.92 -0.08
N VAL A 151 7.95 4.90 -0.89
CA VAL A 151 8.53 3.64 -0.39
C VAL A 151 9.90 3.84 0.24
N GLU A 152 10.62 4.88 -0.14
CA GLU A 152 11.95 5.25 0.35
C GLU A 152 11.99 5.52 1.84
N ILE A 153 10.86 5.77 2.49
CA ILE A 153 10.81 5.88 3.96
C ILE A 153 11.34 4.63 4.66
N TRP A 154 11.34 3.48 3.97
CA TRP A 154 11.81 2.19 4.48
C TRP A 154 13.29 1.90 4.20
N LEU A 155 14.02 2.79 3.50
CA LEU A 155 15.44 2.57 3.17
C LEU A 155 16.36 2.49 4.39
N GLN A 156 16.00 3.17 5.48
CA GLN A 156 16.81 3.22 6.69
C GLN A 156 16.39 2.21 7.77
N GLY A 157 15.36 1.41 7.50
CA GLY A 157 14.86 0.41 8.44
C GLY A 157 13.35 0.25 8.37
N ASN A 158 12.83 -0.48 9.34
CA ASN A 158 11.41 -0.82 9.41
C ASN A 158 10.58 0.16 10.26
N VAL A 159 11.17 1.23 10.76
CA VAL A 159 10.49 2.29 11.53
C VAL A 159 10.70 3.62 10.84
N PHE A 160 9.63 4.35 10.62
CA PHE A 160 9.66 5.72 10.10
C PHE A 160 8.85 6.65 11.01
N ILE A 161 9.38 7.83 11.28
CA ILE A 161 8.69 8.87 12.06
C ILE A 161 8.24 9.96 11.09
N ALA A 162 6.93 10.01 10.84
CA ALA A 162 6.34 11.05 10.00
C ALA A 162 6.07 12.31 10.83
N PRO A 163 6.77 13.44 10.55
CA PRO A 163 6.51 14.70 11.21
C PRO A 163 5.27 15.37 10.62
N VAL A 164 4.37 15.84 11.48
CA VAL A 164 3.16 16.55 11.08
C VAL A 164 2.97 17.78 11.95
N TRP A 165 2.98 18.96 11.34
CA TRP A 165 2.55 20.20 11.97
C TRP A 165 1.07 20.43 11.71
N SER A 166 0.30 20.77 12.74
CA SER A 166 -1.13 21.04 12.63
C SER A 166 -1.58 22.11 13.60
N GLU A 167 -2.64 22.82 13.27
CA GLU A 167 -3.32 23.78 14.17
C GLU A 167 -4.32 23.06 15.08
N LYS A 168 -4.66 21.82 14.75
CA LYS A 168 -5.63 20.99 15.46
C LYS A 168 -4.97 19.73 15.98
N LYS A 169 -5.49 19.24 17.10
CA LYS A 169 -4.98 17.98 17.70
C LYS A 169 -5.36 16.79 16.82
N ILE A 170 -4.39 15.90 16.57
CA ILE A 170 -4.62 14.61 15.91
C ILE A 170 -5.31 13.68 16.92
N VAL A 171 -6.43 13.09 16.51
CA VAL A 171 -7.18 12.11 17.31
C VAL A 171 -7.24 10.73 16.67
N GLY A 172 -6.80 10.60 15.43
CA GLY A 172 -6.75 9.32 14.74
C GLY A 172 -5.84 9.33 13.53
N VAL A 173 -5.27 8.16 13.25
CA VAL A 173 -4.51 7.87 12.03
C VAL A 173 -4.93 6.49 11.53
N GLU A 174 -5.20 6.40 10.24
CA GLU A 174 -5.55 5.14 9.54
C GLU A 174 -4.66 4.98 8.32
N LEU A 175 -4.03 3.80 8.18
CA LEU A 175 -3.27 3.42 7.00
C LEU A 175 -4.16 2.69 6.00
N ASP A 176 -3.86 2.87 4.72
CA ASP A 176 -4.60 2.27 3.60
C ASP A 176 -6.13 2.42 3.76
N PRO A 177 -6.63 3.66 3.92
CA PRO A 177 -8.05 3.90 4.20
C PRO A 177 -8.97 3.41 3.07
N ASP A 178 -8.45 3.33 1.84
CA ASP A 178 -9.17 2.83 0.66
C ASP A 178 -9.05 1.31 0.49
N LYS A 179 -8.34 0.61 1.37
CA LYS A 179 -8.20 -0.86 1.38
C LYS A 179 -7.59 -1.44 0.09
N LYS A 180 -6.61 -0.76 -0.48
CA LYS A 180 -5.97 -1.14 -1.75
C LYS A 180 -4.88 -2.19 -1.60
N LEU A 181 -4.28 -2.30 -0.41
CA LEU A 181 -3.12 -3.14 -0.15
C LEU A 181 -3.50 -4.45 0.58
N PRO A 182 -2.81 -5.56 0.31
CA PRO A 182 -3.01 -6.85 0.98
C PRO A 182 -2.26 -6.92 2.32
N ASP A 183 -2.51 -5.96 3.19
CA ASP A 183 -1.96 -5.99 4.52
C ASP A 183 -2.49 -7.21 5.30
N VAL A 184 -1.57 -7.99 5.85
CA VAL A 184 -1.94 -9.23 6.53
C VAL A 184 -2.46 -9.01 7.95
N ASN A 185 -2.34 -7.79 8.51
CA ASN A 185 -2.80 -7.51 9.88
C ASN A 185 -3.49 -6.14 9.99
N LEU A 186 -4.76 -6.10 9.65
CA LEU A 186 -5.54 -4.86 9.65
C LEU A 186 -5.82 -4.27 11.04
N SER A 187 -5.57 -5.01 12.11
CA SER A 187 -5.85 -4.55 13.47
C SER A 187 -4.90 -3.46 13.95
N ASN A 188 -3.72 -3.35 13.32
CA ASN A 188 -2.69 -2.37 13.64
C ASN A 188 -2.58 -1.21 12.65
N ASN A 189 -3.43 -1.19 11.60
CA ASN A 189 -3.48 -0.12 10.62
C ASN A 189 -4.15 1.15 11.12
N LYS A 190 -4.76 1.12 12.31
CA LYS A 190 -5.53 2.22 12.87
C LYS A 190 -5.14 2.49 14.31
N LEU A 191 -4.96 3.76 14.61
CA LEU A 191 -4.77 4.24 15.97
C LEU A 191 -5.68 5.45 16.19
N PHE A 192 -6.62 5.34 17.13
CA PHE A 192 -7.50 6.42 17.54
C PHE A 192 -7.38 6.69 19.05
N ASP A 193 -7.48 7.95 19.44
CA ASP A 193 -7.62 8.34 20.85
C ASP A 193 -8.88 7.65 21.41
N PRO A 194 -8.79 6.84 22.47
CA PRO A 194 -9.96 6.17 23.05
C PRO A 194 -11.08 7.12 23.50
N LYS A 195 -10.75 8.39 23.71
CA LYS A 195 -11.72 9.43 24.10
C LYS A 195 -12.44 10.06 22.90
N TYR A 196 -11.92 9.84 21.70
CA TYR A 196 -12.52 10.39 20.49
C TYR A 196 -13.78 9.62 20.11
N LYS A 197 -14.89 10.35 20.01
CA LYS A 197 -16.17 9.83 19.48
C LYS A 197 -16.40 10.52 18.14
N PRO A 198 -16.43 9.77 17.01
CA PRO A 198 -16.80 10.36 15.71
C PRO A 198 -18.15 11.07 15.83
N LYS A 199 -18.28 12.26 15.28
CA LYS A 199 -19.59 12.90 15.12
C LYS A 199 -20.41 12.01 14.19
N GLU A 200 -21.56 11.53 14.64
CA GLU A 200 -22.53 10.86 13.77
C GLU A 200 -22.89 11.84 12.63
N LYS A 201 -22.83 11.34 11.39
CA LYS A 201 -23.37 12.11 10.26
C LYS A 201 -24.84 12.33 10.56
N SER A 202 -25.24 13.58 10.73
CA SER A 202 -26.65 13.94 10.77
C SER A 202 -27.23 13.63 9.38
N ASP A 203 -28.28 12.80 9.33
CA ASP A 203 -29.05 12.42 8.12
C ASP A 203 -29.80 13.61 7.48
N SER A 204 -29.26 14.83 7.52
CA SER A 204 -29.95 16.06 7.09
C SER A 204 -29.49 16.62 5.74
N ASP A 205 -28.69 15.89 4.95
CA ASP A 205 -28.27 16.34 3.60
C ASP A 205 -28.80 15.44 2.45
N GLU A 206 -29.90 14.74 2.68
CA GLU A 206 -30.74 14.24 1.58
C GLU A 206 -32.03 15.10 1.54
N SER A 207 -32.02 16.11 0.72
CA SER A 207 -33.25 16.77 0.23
C SER A 207 -33.02 17.31 -1.18
N PRO A 208 -34.12 17.32 -1.98
CA PRO A 208 -34.30 16.57 -3.22
C PRO A 208 -33.74 17.26 -4.45
#